data_b607a2faf207a081c0b97d0dd463f660
#
_entry.id   b607a2faf207a081c0b97d0dd463f660
#
_cell.length_a   1.000
_cell.length_b   1.000
_cell.length_c   1.000
_cell.angle_alpha   90.00
_cell.angle_beta   90.00
_cell.angle_gamma   90.00
#
_symmetry.space_group_name_H-M   'P 1'
#
loop_
_entity.id
_entity.type
_entity.pdbx_description
1 polymer ?
#
loop_
_entity_poly.entity_id
_entity_poly.type
_entity_poly.pdbx_seq_one_letter_code
_entity_poly.pdbx_strand_id
1 'polypeptide(L)'
;LEKELEKLQAQKEDSSLKSPIDGVVSSLSDVRAGDNVNPGQTIATVIDTSALYIAIQPDDLTQYDIDTEVQIRIGEDYYDGVVFMTPKKLADYQEEQKEDHNNVDDTGIDYQADTIYVRFKDTAPAETVGQLADTILVLDSVKDAIVISNNLIKKVDGTKVVYVLKNGEKTAVEVETGLSTGSQTEIKSGLKEGDEIVIR
;
A
#
# COMPACT_ATOMS: atom_id res chain seq x y z
N LEU A 1 11.33 56.76 4.75
CA LEU A 1 12.38 55.74 4.86
C LEU A 1 11.79 54.40 5.33
N GLU A 2 11.06 54.34 6.47
CA GLU A 2 10.47 53.09 6.97
C GLU A 2 9.44 52.48 5.99
N LYS A 3 8.49 53.27 5.52
CA LYS A 3 7.49 52.82 4.50
C LYS A 3 8.13 52.40 3.18
N GLU A 4 9.24 52.95 2.83
CA GLU A 4 9.97 52.59 1.62
C GLU A 4 10.78 51.31 1.78
N LEU A 5 11.29 51.08 2.99
CA LEU A 5 11.93 49.82 3.38
C LEU A 5 10.91 48.68 3.41
N GLU A 6 9.75 48.88 4.03
CA GLU A 6 8.63 47.90 4.02
C GLU A 6 8.18 47.56 2.60
N LYS A 7 8.06 48.55 1.71
CA LYS A 7 7.69 48.35 0.31
C LYS A 7 8.74 47.54 -0.45
N LEU A 8 10.02 47.82 -0.22
CA LEU A 8 11.12 47.09 -0.84
C LEU A 8 11.26 45.67 -0.28
N GLN A 9 10.96 45.47 1.01
CA GLN A 9 10.93 44.14 1.62
C GLN A 9 9.75 43.31 1.06
N ALA A 10 8.54 43.88 0.96
CA ALA A 10 7.39 43.24 0.33
C ALA A 10 7.66 42.88 -1.15
N GLN A 11 8.29 43.77 -1.91
CA GLN A 11 8.70 43.49 -3.30
C GLN A 11 9.76 42.39 -3.40
N LYS A 12 10.64 42.26 -2.41
CA LYS A 12 11.63 41.18 -2.35
C LYS A 12 10.99 39.85 -1.97
N GLU A 13 10.00 39.83 -1.10
CA GLU A 13 9.21 38.64 -0.76
C GLU A 13 8.36 38.18 -1.95
N ASP A 14 7.70 39.10 -2.67
CA ASP A 14 6.96 38.83 -3.91
C ASP A 14 7.85 38.34 -5.08
N SER A 15 9.17 38.52 -4.98
CA SER A 15 10.12 38.05 -6.01
C SER A 15 10.56 36.60 -5.80
N SER A 16 10.13 35.92 -4.74
CA SER A 16 10.46 34.52 -4.48
C SER A 16 9.22 33.62 -4.55
N LEU A 17 9.22 32.66 -5.48
CA LEU A 17 8.19 31.65 -5.56
C LEU A 17 8.46 30.57 -4.50
N LYS A 18 7.46 30.32 -3.62
CA LYS A 18 7.51 29.28 -2.62
C LYS A 18 6.36 28.30 -2.83
N SER A 19 6.60 27.03 -2.54
CA SER A 19 5.51 26.05 -2.51
C SER A 19 4.51 26.41 -1.39
N PRO A 20 3.21 26.37 -1.64
CA PRO A 20 2.17 26.53 -0.61
C PRO A 20 1.96 25.28 0.24
N ILE A 21 2.53 24.13 -0.17
CA ILE A 21 2.42 22.84 0.52
C ILE A 21 3.82 22.25 0.75
N ASP A 22 3.94 21.42 1.78
CA ASP A 22 5.07 20.52 1.95
C ASP A 22 4.94 19.36 0.96
N GLY A 23 6.05 18.94 0.36
CA GLY A 23 6.00 17.86 -0.63
C GLY A 23 7.27 17.72 -1.43
N VAL A 24 7.19 16.90 -2.48
CA VAL A 24 8.29 16.62 -3.40
C VAL A 24 8.06 17.28 -4.75
N VAL A 25 9.10 17.88 -5.32
CA VAL A 25 9.02 18.45 -6.66
C VAL A 25 8.95 17.30 -7.67
N SER A 26 7.82 17.16 -8.35
CA SER A 26 7.60 16.11 -9.35
C SER A 26 8.01 16.53 -10.76
N SER A 27 7.92 17.82 -11.05
CA SER A 27 8.38 18.36 -12.32
C SER A 27 8.88 19.80 -12.18
N LEU A 28 9.86 20.14 -13.01
CA LEU A 28 10.38 21.50 -13.18
C LEU A 28 10.26 21.90 -14.65
N SER A 29 9.88 23.14 -14.91
CA SER A 29 9.97 23.71 -16.26
C SER A 29 11.44 24.00 -16.64
N ASP A 30 11.73 24.01 -17.92
CA ASP A 30 13.10 24.31 -18.44
C ASP A 30 13.43 25.83 -18.42
N VAL A 31 12.99 26.52 -17.35
CA VAL A 31 13.24 27.95 -17.14
C VAL A 31 14.59 28.14 -16.46
N ARG A 32 15.43 29.01 -17.02
CA ARG A 32 16.80 29.31 -16.55
C ARG A 32 16.90 30.72 -16.02
N ALA A 33 17.94 30.96 -15.24
CA ALA A 33 18.26 32.31 -14.76
C ALA A 33 18.47 33.28 -15.93
N GLY A 34 17.64 34.34 -15.95
CA GLY A 34 17.62 35.33 -17.02
C GLY A 34 16.47 35.17 -18.02
N ASP A 35 15.72 34.07 -17.97
CA ASP A 35 14.55 33.89 -18.82
C ASP A 35 13.37 34.71 -18.31
N ASN A 36 12.48 35.08 -19.23
CA ASN A 36 11.21 35.73 -18.89
C ASN A 36 10.14 34.66 -18.60
N VAL A 37 9.43 34.83 -17.51
CA VAL A 37 8.28 33.99 -17.15
C VAL A 37 6.98 34.77 -17.29
N ASN A 38 5.94 34.12 -17.78
CA ASN A 38 4.64 34.75 -17.94
C ASN A 38 3.73 34.48 -16.71
N PRO A 39 2.82 35.40 -16.38
CA PRO A 39 1.81 35.13 -15.37
C PRO A 39 1.00 33.86 -15.72
N GLY A 40 0.85 32.97 -14.75
CA GLY A 40 0.15 31.68 -14.94
C GLY A 40 0.99 30.55 -15.56
N GLN A 41 2.27 30.81 -15.86
CA GLN A 41 3.18 29.76 -16.33
C GLN A 41 3.55 28.82 -15.17
N THR A 42 3.39 27.52 -15.38
CA THR A 42 3.83 26.49 -14.42
C THR A 42 5.36 26.42 -14.42
N ILE A 43 5.96 26.67 -13.27
CA ILE A 43 7.42 26.60 -13.07
C ILE A 43 7.82 25.29 -12.43
N ALA A 44 7.07 24.83 -11.46
CA ALA A 44 7.27 23.57 -10.77
C ALA A 44 5.93 22.96 -10.37
N THR A 45 5.90 21.64 -10.27
CA THR A 45 4.78 20.90 -9.66
C THR A 45 5.28 20.25 -8.39
N VAL A 46 4.63 20.54 -7.27
CA VAL A 46 4.91 19.92 -5.96
C VAL A 46 3.75 18.99 -5.63
N ILE A 47 4.09 17.79 -5.19
CA ILE A 47 3.13 16.76 -4.82
C ILE A 47 3.31 16.41 -3.35
N ASP A 48 2.22 16.40 -2.60
CA ASP A 48 2.16 15.83 -1.25
C ASP A 48 2.10 14.31 -1.36
N THR A 49 3.20 13.64 -1.07
CA THR A 49 3.29 12.18 -1.13
C THR A 49 2.60 11.49 0.04
N SER A 50 2.25 12.21 1.11
CA SER A 50 1.50 11.68 2.24
C SER A 50 0.02 11.48 1.90
N ALA A 51 -0.49 12.22 0.91
CA ALA A 51 -1.87 12.16 0.43
C ALA A 51 -2.07 11.22 -0.78
N LEU A 52 -1.05 10.48 -1.19
CA LEU A 52 -1.17 9.56 -2.31
C LEU A 52 -2.08 8.37 -1.98
N TYR A 53 -2.91 8.02 -2.93
CA TYR A 53 -3.80 6.87 -2.85
C TYR A 53 -3.86 6.13 -4.18
N ILE A 54 -4.36 4.90 -4.12
CA ILE A 54 -4.65 4.06 -5.28
C ILE A 54 -6.14 3.81 -5.31
N ALA A 55 -6.76 4.04 -6.46
CA ALA A 55 -8.16 3.73 -6.72
C ALA A 55 -8.23 2.44 -7.54
N ILE A 56 -8.95 1.44 -7.04
CA ILE A 56 -9.13 0.15 -7.70
C ILE A 56 -10.60 -0.18 -7.86
N GLN A 57 -10.92 -0.90 -8.93
CA GLN A 57 -12.27 -1.41 -9.21
C GLN A 57 -12.20 -2.94 -9.33
N PRO A 58 -12.21 -3.66 -8.20
CA PRO A 58 -12.16 -5.11 -8.20
C PRO A 58 -13.51 -5.71 -8.61
N ASP A 59 -13.49 -6.93 -9.15
CA ASP A 59 -14.71 -7.65 -9.54
C ASP A 59 -15.62 -7.97 -8.34
N ASP A 60 -15.03 -8.16 -7.15
CA ASP A 60 -15.75 -8.42 -5.91
C ASP A 60 -15.38 -7.39 -4.83
N LEU A 61 -16.25 -6.41 -4.66
CA LEU A 61 -16.12 -5.35 -3.66
C LEU A 61 -16.32 -5.84 -2.23
N THR A 62 -16.97 -6.99 -2.03
CA THR A 62 -17.33 -7.50 -0.69
C THR A 62 -16.14 -8.02 0.10
N GLN A 63 -15.01 -8.24 -0.56
CA GLN A 63 -13.76 -8.68 0.08
C GLN A 63 -12.96 -7.53 0.73
N TYR A 64 -13.41 -6.29 0.53
CA TYR A 64 -12.70 -5.11 0.99
C TYR A 64 -13.53 -4.35 2.04
N ASP A 65 -13.13 -4.46 3.28
CA ASP A 65 -13.64 -3.61 4.36
C ASP A 65 -12.64 -2.50 4.68
N ILE A 66 -13.10 -1.48 5.43
CA ILE A 66 -12.20 -0.46 5.97
C ILE A 66 -11.13 -1.13 6.83
N ASP A 67 -9.90 -0.61 6.76
CA ASP A 67 -8.70 -1.13 7.43
C ASP A 67 -8.23 -2.51 6.92
N THR A 68 -8.83 -3.04 5.82
CA THR A 68 -8.27 -4.22 5.15
C THR A 68 -6.84 -3.95 4.67
N GLU A 69 -5.92 -4.80 5.09
CA GLU A 69 -4.52 -4.74 4.67
C GLU A 69 -4.36 -5.31 3.26
N VAL A 70 -3.62 -4.59 2.43
CA VAL A 70 -3.30 -5.00 1.07
C VAL A 70 -1.82 -4.75 0.80
N GLN A 71 -1.24 -5.51 -0.12
CA GLN A 71 0.04 -5.16 -0.72
C GLN A 71 -0.18 -4.36 -2.00
N ILE A 72 0.55 -3.29 -2.13
CA ILE A 72 0.60 -2.45 -3.33
C ILE A 72 1.86 -2.83 -4.10
N ARG A 73 1.71 -3.24 -5.35
CA ARG A 73 2.84 -3.51 -6.24
C ARG A 73 2.93 -2.41 -7.30
N ILE A 74 4.10 -1.79 -7.39
CA ILE A 74 4.42 -0.78 -8.42
C ILE A 74 5.72 -1.21 -9.10
N GLY A 75 5.62 -1.65 -10.34
CA GLY A 75 6.75 -2.28 -11.03
C GLY A 75 7.20 -3.57 -10.34
N GLU A 76 8.42 -3.59 -9.80
CA GLU A 76 8.99 -4.72 -9.04
C GLU A 76 8.93 -4.51 -7.51
N ASP A 77 8.54 -3.33 -7.05
CA ASP A 77 8.52 -2.96 -5.65
C ASP A 77 7.16 -3.22 -5.00
N TYR A 78 7.21 -3.56 -3.71
CA TYR A 78 6.03 -3.85 -2.90
C TYR A 78 5.97 -2.90 -1.70
N TYR A 79 4.77 -2.39 -1.43
CA TYR A 79 4.48 -1.48 -0.34
C TYR A 79 3.27 -1.98 0.44
N ASP A 80 3.24 -1.71 1.74
CA ASP A 80 2.08 -2.01 2.55
C ASP A 80 1.02 -0.92 2.37
N GLY A 81 -0.21 -1.35 2.18
CA GLY A 81 -1.37 -0.49 2.02
C GLY A 81 -2.52 -0.86 2.94
N VAL A 82 -3.46 0.05 3.08
CA VAL A 82 -4.68 -0.15 3.84
C VAL A 82 -5.87 0.51 3.13
N VAL A 83 -6.98 -0.20 3.09
CA VAL A 83 -8.24 0.32 2.54
C VAL A 83 -8.78 1.40 3.48
N PHE A 84 -9.02 2.61 2.97
CA PHE A 84 -9.56 3.71 3.76
C PHE A 84 -10.93 4.21 3.30
N MET A 85 -11.34 3.88 2.07
CA MET A 85 -12.68 4.19 1.57
C MET A 85 -13.20 3.02 0.73
N THR A 86 -14.45 2.66 0.97
CA THR A 86 -15.20 1.62 0.23
C THR A 86 -16.53 2.20 -0.23
N PRO A 87 -17.21 1.61 -1.22
CA PRO A 87 -18.55 2.03 -1.65
C PRO A 87 -19.56 2.10 -0.50
N LYS A 88 -19.49 1.15 0.44
CA LYS A 88 -20.33 1.14 1.63
C LYS A 88 -20.06 2.35 2.52
N LYS A 89 -18.79 2.58 2.87
CA LYS A 89 -18.40 3.73 3.70
C LYS A 89 -18.72 5.06 3.01
N LEU A 90 -18.58 5.13 1.69
CA LEU A 90 -18.96 6.31 0.91
C LEU A 90 -20.46 6.60 0.99
N ALA A 91 -21.31 5.56 0.92
CA ALA A 91 -22.75 5.71 1.06
C ALA A 91 -23.13 6.23 2.45
N ASP A 92 -22.55 5.64 3.52
CA ASP A 92 -22.76 6.09 4.90
C ASP A 92 -22.33 7.56 5.06
N TYR A 93 -21.16 7.92 4.52
CA TYR A 93 -20.63 9.28 4.54
C TYR A 93 -21.55 10.29 3.81
N GLN A 94 -22.08 9.90 2.65
CA GLN A 94 -23.02 10.76 1.89
C GLN A 94 -24.36 10.94 2.61
N GLU A 95 -24.82 9.96 3.40
CA GLU A 95 -26.02 10.10 4.23
C GLU A 95 -25.77 11.06 5.40
N GLU A 96 -24.64 10.93 6.09
CA GLU A 96 -24.23 11.84 7.17
C GLU A 96 -24.11 13.29 6.69
N GLN A 97 -23.59 13.52 5.48
CA GLN A 97 -23.46 14.85 4.86
C GLN A 97 -24.82 15.51 4.56
N LYS A 98 -25.87 14.73 4.31
CA LYS A 98 -27.23 15.29 4.10
C LYS A 98 -27.83 15.84 5.38
N GLU A 99 -27.43 15.32 6.54
CA GLU A 99 -27.92 15.75 7.85
C GLU A 99 -27.12 16.95 8.40
N ASP A 100 -25.82 17.06 8.07
CA ASP A 100 -24.94 18.13 8.55
C ASP A 100 -24.31 18.94 7.39
N HIS A 101 -24.91 20.08 7.06
CA HIS A 101 -24.49 20.95 5.95
C HIS A 101 -23.13 21.66 6.18
N ASN A 102 -22.50 21.47 7.33
CA ASN A 102 -21.20 22.10 7.66
C ASN A 102 -20.01 21.17 7.52
N ASN A 103 -20.21 19.91 7.21
CA ASN A 103 -19.13 18.94 7.08
C ASN A 103 -18.66 18.88 5.63
N VAL A 104 -17.67 19.68 5.26
CA VAL A 104 -17.04 19.65 3.94
C VAL A 104 -15.96 18.59 3.97
N ASP A 105 -16.00 17.63 3.02
CA ASP A 105 -14.88 16.72 2.82
C ASP A 105 -13.67 17.53 2.33
N ASP A 106 -12.69 17.68 3.20
CA ASP A 106 -11.46 18.44 2.94
C ASP A 106 -10.38 17.57 2.24
N THR A 107 -10.71 16.32 1.90
CA THR A 107 -9.74 15.42 1.26
C THR A 107 -9.47 15.79 -0.20
N GLY A 108 -10.38 16.51 -0.85
CA GLY A 108 -10.30 16.87 -2.26
C GLY A 108 -10.38 15.68 -3.21
N ILE A 109 -10.78 14.50 -2.73
CA ILE A 109 -10.90 13.27 -3.52
C ILE A 109 -12.33 13.17 -4.08
N ASP A 110 -12.45 13.04 -5.40
CA ASP A 110 -13.72 12.74 -6.06
C ASP A 110 -13.98 11.22 -6.01
N TYR A 111 -14.66 10.78 -4.94
CA TYR A 111 -14.94 9.37 -4.70
C TYR A 111 -15.97 8.82 -5.68
N GLN A 112 -15.64 7.70 -6.32
CA GLN A 112 -16.52 6.96 -7.22
C GLN A 112 -17.23 5.83 -6.47
N ALA A 113 -18.50 5.57 -6.79
CA ALA A 113 -19.38 4.65 -6.06
C ALA A 113 -19.01 3.16 -6.17
N ASP A 114 -18.19 2.77 -7.15
CA ASP A 114 -17.77 1.39 -7.43
C ASP A 114 -16.27 1.17 -7.19
N THR A 115 -15.65 2.06 -6.43
CA THR A 115 -14.20 2.11 -6.29
C THR A 115 -13.76 1.94 -4.85
N ILE A 116 -12.74 1.12 -4.65
CA ILE A 116 -12.03 0.96 -3.38
C ILE A 116 -10.81 1.88 -3.41
N TYR A 117 -10.58 2.61 -2.31
CA TYR A 117 -9.43 3.50 -2.17
C TYR A 117 -8.48 2.98 -1.12
N VAL A 118 -7.23 2.86 -1.51
CA VAL A 118 -6.13 2.33 -0.71
C VAL A 118 -5.10 3.43 -0.50
N ARG A 119 -4.69 3.65 0.73
CA ARG A 119 -3.53 4.51 1.06
C ARG A 119 -2.33 3.65 1.44
N PHE A 120 -1.15 4.19 1.23
CA PHE A 120 0.07 3.59 1.76
C PHE A 120 0.07 3.66 3.29
N LYS A 121 0.59 2.64 3.96
CA LYS A 121 0.81 2.68 5.42
C LYS A 121 1.94 3.63 5.79
N ASP A 122 2.99 3.64 4.98
CA ASP A 122 4.11 4.56 5.08
C ASP A 122 4.06 5.61 3.97
N THR A 123 4.93 6.61 4.02
CA THR A 123 5.03 7.62 2.96
C THR A 123 5.44 6.97 1.64
N ALA A 124 4.62 7.14 0.62
CA ALA A 124 4.94 6.64 -0.71
C ALA A 124 6.14 7.38 -1.30
N PRO A 125 7.06 6.69 -2.00
CA PRO A 125 8.12 7.34 -2.74
C PRO A 125 7.54 8.25 -3.85
N ALA A 126 8.15 9.42 -4.05
CA ALA A 126 7.64 10.41 -5.02
C ALA A 126 7.64 9.89 -6.46
N GLU A 127 8.54 8.99 -6.77
CA GLU A 127 8.66 8.33 -8.08
C GLU A 127 7.47 7.41 -8.41
N THR A 128 6.65 7.04 -7.42
CA THR A 128 5.46 6.20 -7.64
C THR A 128 4.28 6.97 -8.22
N VAL A 129 4.34 8.30 -8.19
CA VAL A 129 3.26 9.15 -8.67
C VAL A 129 3.01 8.97 -10.16
N GLY A 130 1.76 8.67 -10.52
CA GLY A 130 1.33 8.46 -11.91
C GLY A 130 1.77 7.12 -12.51
N GLN A 131 2.38 6.23 -11.73
CA GLN A 131 2.65 4.86 -12.15
C GLN A 131 1.42 3.98 -12.00
N LEU A 132 1.37 2.89 -12.79
CA LEU A 132 0.36 1.85 -12.61
C LEU A 132 0.70 1.03 -11.37
N ALA A 133 -0.32 0.79 -10.55
CA ALA A 133 -0.22 -0.02 -9.34
C ALA A 133 -1.20 -1.18 -9.39
N ASP A 134 -0.76 -2.35 -8.94
CA ASP A 134 -1.63 -3.47 -8.63
C ASP A 134 -1.81 -3.55 -7.11
N THR A 135 -2.99 -3.95 -6.67
CA THR A 135 -3.24 -4.28 -5.27
C THR A 135 -3.44 -5.78 -5.11
N ILE A 136 -2.76 -6.35 -4.12
CA ILE A 136 -2.84 -7.77 -3.77
C ILE A 136 -3.54 -7.84 -2.42
N LEU A 137 -4.75 -8.40 -2.42
CA LEU A 137 -5.49 -8.64 -1.19
C LEU A 137 -4.88 -9.82 -0.45
N VAL A 138 -4.42 -9.57 0.78
CA VAL A 138 -3.88 -10.62 1.66
C VAL A 138 -5.05 -11.17 2.48
N LEU A 139 -5.62 -12.30 2.05
CA LEU A 139 -6.78 -12.90 2.71
C LEU A 139 -6.42 -13.54 4.05
N ASP A 140 -5.20 -14.06 4.16
CA ASP A 140 -4.69 -14.67 5.38
C ASP A 140 -3.16 -14.72 5.37
N SER A 141 -2.53 -14.54 6.53
CA SER A 141 -1.09 -14.60 6.67
C SER A 141 -0.67 -15.14 8.03
N VAL A 142 0.44 -15.88 8.06
CA VAL A 142 1.06 -16.35 9.29
C VAL A 142 2.51 -15.89 9.29
N LYS A 143 2.95 -15.33 10.42
CA LYS A 143 4.35 -14.93 10.65
C LYS A 143 5.07 -16.04 11.41
N ASP A 144 6.39 -16.15 11.19
CA ASP A 144 7.28 -17.10 11.89
C ASP A 144 6.82 -18.57 11.80
N ALA A 145 6.27 -18.98 10.66
CA ALA A 145 5.76 -20.32 10.42
C ALA A 145 6.79 -21.24 9.77
N ILE A 146 6.77 -22.50 10.17
CA ILE A 146 7.48 -23.54 9.41
C ILE A 146 6.67 -23.84 8.16
N VAL A 147 7.24 -23.63 6.99
CA VAL A 147 6.57 -23.82 5.70
C VAL A 147 7.32 -24.87 4.89
N ILE A 148 6.61 -25.84 4.36
CA ILE A 148 7.19 -26.87 3.49
C ILE A 148 6.41 -27.02 2.20
N SER A 149 7.03 -27.61 1.19
CA SER A 149 6.41 -27.89 -0.10
C SER A 149 5.28 -28.93 0.04
N ASN A 150 4.14 -28.71 -0.61
CA ASN A 150 2.95 -29.59 -0.51
C ASN A 150 3.26 -31.06 -0.88
N ASN A 151 4.20 -31.29 -1.80
CA ASN A 151 4.61 -32.63 -2.24
C ASN A 151 5.32 -33.47 -1.16
N LEU A 152 5.82 -32.83 -0.09
CA LEU A 152 6.49 -33.49 1.04
C LEU A 152 5.52 -34.01 2.09
N ILE A 153 4.29 -33.50 2.10
CA ILE A 153 3.24 -33.97 3.00
C ILE A 153 2.56 -35.17 2.38
N LYS A 154 2.61 -36.29 3.09
CA LYS A 154 1.95 -37.54 2.68
C LYS A 154 0.77 -37.83 3.58
N LYS A 155 -0.20 -38.56 3.06
CA LYS A 155 -1.33 -39.03 3.83
C LYS A 155 -1.19 -40.55 4.04
N VAL A 156 -1.04 -40.97 5.29
CA VAL A 156 -0.92 -42.37 5.69
C VAL A 156 -2.02 -42.68 6.70
N ASP A 157 -2.87 -43.62 6.40
CA ASP A 157 -4.02 -44.01 7.25
C ASP A 157 -4.90 -42.86 7.71
N GLY A 158 -5.09 -41.85 6.81
CA GLY A 158 -5.89 -40.66 7.11
C GLY A 158 -5.11 -39.51 7.75
N THR A 159 -3.92 -39.77 8.28
CA THR A 159 -3.05 -38.80 8.98
C THR A 159 -2.07 -38.15 8.03
N LYS A 160 -1.80 -36.87 8.20
CA LYS A 160 -0.77 -36.17 7.44
C LYS A 160 0.59 -36.40 8.10
N VAL A 161 1.57 -36.85 7.32
CA VAL A 161 2.92 -37.14 7.79
C VAL A 161 3.98 -36.50 6.88
N VAL A 162 5.12 -36.16 7.47
CA VAL A 162 6.34 -35.77 6.76
C VAL A 162 7.44 -36.74 7.16
N TYR A 163 8.23 -37.19 6.19
CA TYR A 163 9.37 -38.03 6.46
C TYR A 163 10.61 -37.21 6.80
N VAL A 164 11.14 -37.42 7.98
CA VAL A 164 12.38 -36.78 8.45
C VAL A 164 13.47 -37.79 8.66
N LEU A 165 14.73 -37.36 8.58
CA LEU A 165 15.87 -38.17 8.90
C LEU A 165 16.20 -38.02 10.39
N LYS A 166 15.98 -39.05 11.20
CA LYS A 166 16.35 -39.11 12.62
C LYS A 166 17.41 -40.17 12.85
N ASN A 167 18.56 -39.77 13.34
CA ASN A 167 19.69 -40.68 13.59
C ASN A 167 20.10 -41.54 12.36
N GLY A 168 19.96 -40.97 11.14
CA GLY A 168 20.25 -41.66 9.89
C GLY A 168 19.11 -42.57 9.38
N GLU A 169 17.98 -42.65 10.07
CA GLU A 169 16.84 -43.45 9.66
C GLU A 169 15.65 -42.57 9.22
N LYS A 170 15.00 -42.97 8.12
CA LYS A 170 13.80 -42.32 7.62
C LYS A 170 12.61 -42.62 8.53
N THR A 171 12.10 -41.60 9.21
CA THR A 171 11.00 -41.71 10.18
C THR A 171 9.83 -40.87 9.72
N ALA A 172 8.62 -41.43 9.76
CA ALA A 172 7.39 -40.67 9.53
C ALA A 172 7.01 -39.90 10.79
N VAL A 173 6.84 -38.58 10.65
CA VAL A 173 6.39 -37.70 11.72
C VAL A 173 5.03 -37.17 11.37
N GLU A 174 4.07 -37.34 12.26
CA GLU A 174 2.73 -36.77 12.13
C GLU A 174 2.81 -35.24 12.22
N VAL A 175 2.09 -34.55 11.34
CA VAL A 175 2.08 -33.09 11.27
C VAL A 175 0.67 -32.54 11.25
N GLU A 176 0.48 -31.44 11.95
CA GLU A 176 -0.69 -30.60 11.84
C GLU A 176 -0.41 -29.45 10.87
N THR A 177 -1.27 -29.27 9.89
CA THR A 177 -1.09 -28.24 8.86
C THR A 177 -1.97 -27.04 9.15
N GLY A 178 -1.49 -25.85 8.79
CA GLY A 178 -2.23 -24.61 8.78
C GLY A 178 -2.58 -24.13 7.38
N LEU A 179 -2.25 -22.87 7.09
CA LEU A 179 -2.49 -22.24 5.79
C LEU A 179 -1.77 -23.00 4.69
N SER A 180 -2.43 -23.08 3.53
CA SER A 180 -1.87 -23.75 2.36
C SER A 180 -2.08 -22.91 1.12
N THR A 181 -1.02 -22.76 0.34
CA THR A 181 -1.03 -22.18 -0.99
C THR A 181 -1.00 -23.29 -2.06
N GLY A 182 -0.96 -22.93 -3.34
CA GLY A 182 -0.80 -23.90 -4.43
C GLY A 182 0.49 -24.74 -4.35
N SER A 183 1.56 -24.26 -3.70
CA SER A 183 2.88 -24.91 -3.67
C SER A 183 3.38 -25.26 -2.27
N GLN A 184 2.93 -24.58 -1.23
CA GLN A 184 3.45 -24.65 0.13
C GLN A 184 2.35 -24.76 1.17
N THR A 185 2.66 -25.38 2.31
CA THR A 185 1.76 -25.50 3.45
C THR A 185 2.51 -25.21 4.75
N GLU A 186 1.87 -24.44 5.61
CA GLU A 186 2.27 -24.21 6.98
C GLU A 186 2.19 -25.50 7.80
N ILE A 187 3.18 -25.74 8.64
CA ILE A 187 3.20 -26.80 9.65
C ILE A 187 3.06 -26.16 11.03
N LYS A 188 1.91 -26.37 11.66
CA LYS A 188 1.60 -25.87 13.01
C LYS A 188 2.27 -26.67 14.09
N SER A 189 2.39 -28.00 13.89
CA SER A 189 3.03 -28.91 14.84
C SER A 189 3.60 -30.14 14.13
N GLY A 190 4.53 -30.84 14.81
CA GLY A 190 5.17 -32.06 14.34
C GLY A 190 6.59 -31.87 13.83
N LEU A 191 6.94 -30.72 13.25
CA LEU A 191 8.29 -30.40 12.82
C LEU A 191 8.89 -29.28 13.68
N LYS A 192 10.22 -29.21 13.66
CA LYS A 192 11.02 -28.15 14.28
C LYS A 192 11.97 -27.57 13.25
N GLU A 193 12.40 -26.34 13.48
CA GLU A 193 13.49 -25.77 12.72
C GLU A 193 14.76 -26.59 12.85
N GLY A 194 15.41 -26.89 11.73
CA GLY A 194 16.57 -27.76 11.67
C GLY A 194 16.28 -29.25 11.42
N ASP A 195 15.01 -29.69 11.38
CA ASP A 195 14.65 -31.05 11.00
C ASP A 195 15.01 -31.32 9.51
N GLU A 196 15.70 -32.42 9.24
CA GLU A 196 16.10 -32.84 7.90
C GLU A 196 14.95 -33.62 7.22
N ILE A 197 14.33 -33.03 6.19
CA ILE A 197 13.20 -33.62 5.46
C ILE A 197 13.71 -34.52 4.34
N VAL A 198 13.15 -35.72 4.24
CA VAL A 198 13.49 -36.70 3.20
C VAL A 198 12.63 -36.44 1.95
N ILE A 199 13.26 -36.08 0.84
CA ILE A 199 12.59 -35.66 -0.41
C ILE A 199 12.19 -36.87 -1.27
N ARG A 200 12.69 -38.09 -1.00
CA ARG A 200 12.47 -39.33 -1.77
C ARG A 200 12.05 -40.51 -0.89
#